data_d3479409e1b65a5541ac66ab6c2633fc
#
_entry.id   d3479409e1b65a5541ac66ab6c2633fc
#
_cell.length_a   1.000
_cell.length_b   1.000
_cell.length_c   1.000
_cell.angle_alpha   90.00
_cell.angle_beta   90.00
_cell.angle_gamma   90.00
#
_symmetry.space_group_name_H-M   'P 1'
#
loop_
_entity.id
_entity.type
_entity.pdbx_description
1 polymer ?
#
loop_
_entity_poly.entity_id
_entity_poly.type
_entity_poly.pdbx_seq_one_letter_code
_entity_poly.pdbx_strand_id
1 'polypeptide(L)' 'MKDETKQEIQILLDLLKGSFTRNGVSMATDREGNLMFFDTSAYVRSKGKEFDGFRININDLVK' A
#
# COMPACT_ATOMS: atom_id res chain seq x y z
N MET A 1 -13.30 -18.58 4.59
CA MET A 1 -12.80 -17.60 5.59
C MET A 1 -13.94 -17.24 6.53
N LYS A 2 -13.66 -17.19 7.82
CA LYS A 2 -14.66 -16.83 8.84
C LYS A 2 -15.08 -15.37 8.69
N ASP A 3 -16.34 -15.08 9.04
CA ASP A 3 -16.85 -13.71 8.99
C ASP A 3 -16.09 -12.77 9.92
N GLU A 4 -15.70 -13.25 11.09
CA GLU A 4 -14.89 -12.48 12.04
C GLU A 4 -13.56 -12.07 11.44
N THR A 5 -12.92 -12.99 10.69
CA THR A 5 -11.65 -12.71 10.02
C THR A 5 -11.83 -11.67 8.93
N LYS A 6 -12.92 -11.76 8.15
CA LYS A 6 -13.22 -10.77 7.12
C LYS A 6 -13.40 -9.39 7.72
N GLN A 7 -14.13 -9.30 8.85
CA GLN A 7 -14.35 -8.04 9.52
C GLN A 7 -13.05 -7.44 10.05
N GLU A 8 -12.19 -8.27 10.61
CA GLU A 8 -10.88 -7.84 11.10
C GLU A 8 -10.03 -7.26 9.97
N ILE A 9 -9.98 -7.96 8.84
CA ILE A 9 -9.24 -7.50 7.66
C ILE A 9 -9.83 -6.18 7.16
N GLN A 10 -11.16 -6.05 7.14
CA GLN A 10 -11.81 -4.82 6.70
C GLN A 10 -11.44 -3.63 7.57
N ILE A 11 -11.39 -3.84 8.89
CA ILE A 11 -10.97 -2.80 9.83
C ILE A 11 -9.53 -2.37 9.55
N LEU A 12 -8.63 -3.33 9.33
CA LEU A 12 -7.24 -3.04 9.01
C LEU A 12 -7.11 -2.27 7.70
N LEU A 13 -7.88 -2.63 6.68
CA LEU A 13 -7.88 -1.92 5.41
C LEU A 13 -8.38 -0.49 5.56
N ASP A 14 -9.41 -0.27 6.37
CA ASP A 14 -9.94 1.07 6.62
C ASP A 14 -8.91 1.95 7.34
N LEU A 15 -8.19 1.39 8.32
CA LEU A 15 -7.11 2.09 9.01
C LEU A 15 -5.99 2.45 8.04
N LEU A 16 -5.64 1.52 7.15
CA LEU A 16 -4.61 1.73 6.16
C LEU A 16 -4.99 2.85 5.19
N LYS A 17 -6.22 2.83 4.69
CA LYS A 17 -6.76 3.88 3.82
C LYS A 17 -6.69 5.24 4.48
N GLY A 18 -7.09 5.32 5.75
CA GLY A 18 -7.03 6.55 6.51
C GLY A 18 -5.61 7.07 6.66
N SER A 19 -4.67 6.17 6.93
CA SER A 19 -3.25 6.52 7.03
C SER A 19 -2.71 7.06 5.71
N PHE A 20 -3.04 6.41 4.60
CA PHE A 20 -2.61 6.86 3.27
C PHE A 20 -3.13 8.25 2.97
N THR A 21 -4.41 8.50 3.24
CA THR A 21 -5.03 9.80 3.00
C THR A 21 -4.36 10.89 3.83
N ARG A 22 -4.12 10.63 5.11
CA ARG A 22 -3.49 11.61 6.01
C ARG A 22 -2.05 11.93 5.62
N ASN A 23 -1.34 10.94 5.11
CA ASN A 23 0.10 11.05 4.85
C ASN A 23 0.45 11.28 3.38
N GLY A 24 -0.55 11.34 2.51
CA GLY A 24 -0.30 11.54 1.08
C GLY A 24 0.43 10.37 0.44
N VAL A 25 0.07 9.13 0.82
CA VAL A 25 0.72 7.92 0.34
C VAL A 25 -0.20 7.18 -0.62
N SER A 26 0.38 6.63 -1.68
CA SER A 26 -0.30 5.76 -2.62
C SER A 26 0.29 4.36 -2.56
N MET A 27 -0.52 3.38 -2.94
CA MET A 27 -0.10 1.98 -2.99
C MET A 27 -0.34 1.43 -4.39
N ALA A 28 0.59 0.62 -4.85
CA ALA A 28 0.48 -0.07 -6.13
C ALA A 28 1.14 -1.44 -6.03
N THR A 29 0.93 -2.26 -7.05
CA THR A 29 1.58 -3.56 -7.16
C THR A 29 2.40 -3.59 -8.44
N ASP A 30 3.48 -4.35 -8.45
CA ASP A 30 4.25 -4.60 -9.65
C ASP A 30 4.03 -6.04 -10.12
N ARG A 31 4.68 -6.40 -11.24
CA ARG A 31 4.54 -7.74 -11.83
C ARG A 31 5.27 -8.81 -11.05
N GLU A 32 6.15 -8.43 -10.16
CA GLU A 32 7.00 -9.35 -9.40
C GLU A 32 6.41 -9.72 -8.05
N GLY A 33 5.19 -9.26 -7.76
CA GLY A 33 4.52 -9.56 -6.51
C GLY A 33 4.92 -8.65 -5.37
N ASN A 34 5.40 -7.46 -5.67
CA ASN A 34 5.72 -6.47 -4.65
C ASN A 34 4.55 -5.51 -4.45
N LEU A 35 4.32 -5.13 -3.19
CA LEU A 35 3.48 -4.01 -2.83
C LEU A 35 4.39 -2.79 -2.72
N MET A 36 4.02 -1.71 -3.40
CA MET A 36 4.80 -0.48 -3.42
C MET A 36 4.02 0.60 -2.68
N PHE A 37 4.70 1.31 -1.78
CA PHE A 37 4.12 2.44 -1.02
C PHE A 37 4.98 3.66 -1.34
N PHE A 38 4.36 4.73 -1.81
CA PHE A 38 5.14 5.88 -2.26
C PHE A 38 4.40 7.19 -2.02
N ASP A 39 5.16 8.28 -1.96
CA ASP A 39 4.63 9.62 -1.81
C ASP A 39 3.91 10.03 -3.08
N THR A 40 2.61 10.32 -2.97
CA THR A 40 1.76 10.65 -4.11
C THR A 40 2.22 11.95 -4.80
N SER A 41 2.51 12.98 -4.01
CA SER A 41 2.89 14.28 -4.55
C SER A 41 4.21 14.23 -5.30
N ALA A 42 5.21 13.53 -4.75
CA ALA A 42 6.51 13.38 -5.38
C ALA A 42 6.38 12.64 -6.72
N TYR A 43 5.57 11.59 -6.74
CA TYR A 43 5.32 10.81 -7.95
C TYR A 43 4.66 11.66 -9.04
N VAL A 44 3.61 12.41 -8.67
CA VAL A 44 2.86 13.24 -9.61
C VAL A 44 3.73 14.39 -10.14
N ARG A 45 4.46 15.08 -9.26
CA ARG A 45 5.34 16.20 -9.66
C ARG A 45 6.43 15.77 -10.63
N SER A 46 6.96 14.58 -10.46
CA SER A 46 8.04 14.05 -11.31
C SER A 46 7.52 13.33 -12.54
N LYS A 47 6.20 13.25 -12.73
CA LYS A 47 5.54 12.50 -13.81
C LYS A 47 5.94 11.02 -13.79
N GLY A 48 5.99 10.46 -12.59
CA GLY A 48 6.31 9.06 -12.38
C GLY A 48 7.79 8.71 -12.38
N LYS A 49 8.68 9.70 -12.44
CA LYS A 49 10.13 9.46 -12.48
C LYS A 49 10.75 9.29 -11.10
N GLU A 50 10.16 9.92 -10.10
CA GLU A 50 10.66 9.87 -8.73
C GLU A 50 9.83 8.88 -7.91
N PHE A 51 10.53 7.97 -7.25
CA PHE A 51 9.89 7.01 -6.33
C PHE A 51 10.41 7.28 -4.93
N ASP A 52 9.60 7.98 -4.14
CA ASP A 52 9.90 8.23 -2.73
C ASP A 52 9.05 7.28 -1.90
N GLY A 53 9.60 6.13 -1.55
CA GLY A 53 8.86 5.10 -0.85
C GLY A 53 9.65 3.81 -0.68
N PHE A 54 8.93 2.71 -0.52
CA PHE A 54 9.54 1.40 -0.33
C PHE A 54 8.67 0.29 -0.91
N ARG A 55 9.24 -0.91 -1.02
CA ARG A 55 8.55 -2.10 -1.53
C ARG A 55 8.58 -3.22 -0.50
N ILE A 56 7.49 -3.98 -0.45
CA ILE A 56 7.40 -5.20 0.35
C ILE A 56 7.02 -6.33 -0.60
N ASN A 57 7.78 -7.41 -0.58
CA ASN A 57 7.41 -8.58 -1.39
C ASN A 57 6.28 -9.34 -0.70
N ILE A 58 5.27 -9.73 -1.46
CA ILE A 58 4.10 -10.44 -0.94
C ILE A 58 4.51 -11.75 -0.24
N ASN A 59 5.53 -12.43 -0.75
CA ASN A 59 6.01 -13.67 -0.14
C ASN A 59 6.51 -13.47 1.29
N ASP A 60 6.96 -12.29 1.63
CA ASP A 60 7.40 -11.99 2.99
C ASP A 60 6.24 -11.84 3.96
N LEU A 61 5.03 -11.63 3.44
CA LEU A 61 3.82 -11.47 4.26
C LEU A 61 3.08 -12.79 4.50
N VAL A 62 3.37 -13.82 3.70
CA VAL A 62 2.59 -15.06 3.65
C VAL A 62 3.35 -16.25 4.24
N LYS A 63 4.28 -16.03 5.10
CA LYS A 63 5.04 -17.12 5.71
C LYS A 63 4.29 -17.80 6.84
#